data_3a85fb66d7a0f68bbbb06f7612ef0ff8
#
_entry.id   3a85fb66d7a0f68bbbb06f7612ef0ff8
#
_cell.length_a   1.000
_cell.length_b   1.000
_cell.length_c   1.000
_cell.angle_alpha   90.00
_cell.angle_beta   90.00
_cell.angle_gamma   90.00
#
_symmetry.space_group_name_H-M   'P 1'
#
loop_
_entity.id
_entity.type
_entity.pdbx_description
1 polymer ?
#
loop_
_entity_poly.entity_id
_entity_poly.type
_entity_poly.pdbx_seq_one_letter_code
_entity_poly.pdbx_strand_id
1 'polypeptide(L)'
;MHALSTPLRRRCVCTWVIPLVLLCVQPMNVAAQAASLPIQKHPDVTAVKVRASGPGRFDFDVTVSSPYDTSARYADAFRVSTAEGAVLGERKLLHDHADEQPFTRDLYGIVVPAGVKRVM
;
A
#
# COMPACT_ATOMS: atom_id res chain seq x y z
N MET A 1 60.29 41.30 71.51
CA MET A 1 60.95 40.83 70.29
C MET A 1 60.10 39.78 69.67
N HIS A 2 59.55 40.04 68.56
CA HIS A 2 58.84 39.22 67.57
C HIS A 2 57.72 38.27 68.03
N ALA A 3 56.48 38.81 67.98
CA ALA A 3 55.23 38.05 67.95
C ALA A 3 54.98 37.62 66.54
N LEU A 4 54.89 36.32 66.25
CA LEU A 4 54.41 35.76 64.98
C LEU A 4 52.95 35.40 65.12
N SER A 5 52.16 36.19 64.46
CA SER A 5 50.71 36.05 64.32
C SER A 5 50.42 35.03 63.22
N THR A 6 49.76 33.94 63.55
CA THR A 6 49.31 32.92 62.56
C THR A 6 47.89 33.24 62.11
N PRO A 7 47.63 33.37 60.83
CA PRO A 7 46.26 33.55 60.38
C PRO A 7 45.48 32.24 60.29
N LEU A 8 44.30 32.26 60.86
CA LEU A 8 43.32 31.20 60.89
C LEU A 8 42.80 30.94 59.48
N ARG A 9 43.08 29.81 58.87
CA ARG A 9 42.52 29.38 57.61
C ARG A 9 41.04 29.01 57.78
N ARG A 10 40.15 29.86 57.26
CA ARG A 10 38.74 29.51 57.11
C ARG A 10 38.60 28.50 55.99
N ARG A 11 38.16 27.26 56.29
CA ARG A 11 37.76 26.25 55.31
C ARG A 11 36.40 26.63 54.79
N CYS A 12 36.32 27.07 53.51
CA CYS A 12 35.07 27.17 52.77
C CYS A 12 34.63 25.75 52.44
N VAL A 13 33.55 25.31 53.07
CA VAL A 13 32.82 24.09 52.68
C VAL A 13 31.94 24.45 51.51
N CYS A 14 32.40 24.17 50.28
CA CYS A 14 31.54 24.27 49.08
C CYS A 14 30.56 23.11 49.13
N THR A 15 29.35 23.38 49.55
CA THR A 15 28.20 22.48 49.41
C THR A 15 27.82 22.44 47.95
N TRP A 16 28.19 21.37 47.24
CA TRP A 16 27.72 21.11 45.88
C TRP A 16 26.27 20.66 45.95
N VAL A 17 25.35 21.57 45.61
CA VAL A 17 23.94 21.23 45.36
C VAL A 17 23.88 20.66 43.97
N ILE A 18 23.73 19.36 43.84
CA ILE A 18 23.48 18.69 42.55
C ILE A 18 22.01 18.91 42.22
N PRO A 19 21.62 19.63 41.14
CA PRO A 19 20.25 19.68 40.74
C PRO A 19 19.85 18.31 40.15
N LEU A 20 18.93 17.64 40.82
CA LEU A 20 18.26 16.43 40.30
C LEU A 20 17.43 16.83 39.11
N VAL A 21 17.99 16.69 37.91
CA VAL A 21 17.23 16.86 36.65
C VAL A 21 16.28 15.68 36.51
N LEU A 22 15.03 15.88 36.89
CA LEU A 22 13.97 14.92 36.69
C LEU A 22 13.67 14.87 35.19
N LEU A 23 14.24 13.88 34.48
CA LEU A 23 14.00 13.64 33.09
C LEU A 23 12.58 13.08 32.94
N CYS A 24 11.63 13.96 32.68
CA CYS A 24 10.25 13.58 32.31
C CYS A 24 10.30 12.87 30.95
N VAL A 25 10.36 11.53 30.97
CA VAL A 25 10.12 10.71 29.80
C VAL A 25 8.61 10.78 29.51
N GLN A 26 8.23 11.61 28.57
CA GLN A 26 6.86 11.66 28.08
C GLN A 26 6.64 10.44 27.17
N PRO A 27 5.62 9.61 27.40
CA PRO A 27 5.26 8.59 26.44
C PRO A 27 4.75 9.27 25.18
N MET A 28 5.51 9.14 24.08
CA MET A 28 5.03 9.51 22.75
C MET A 28 3.87 8.57 22.41
N ASN A 29 2.66 9.06 22.60
CA ASN A 29 1.45 8.40 22.14
C ASN A 29 1.44 8.54 20.61
N VAL A 30 2.06 7.59 19.90
CA VAL A 30 1.92 7.43 18.46
C VAL A 30 0.52 6.88 18.23
N ALA A 31 -0.45 7.79 18.18
CA ALA A 31 -1.75 7.44 17.63
C ALA A 31 -1.53 7.09 16.16
N ALA A 32 -1.49 5.80 15.87
CA ALA A 32 -1.53 5.31 14.50
C ALA A 32 -2.85 5.78 13.91
N GLN A 33 -2.81 6.90 13.17
CA GLN A 33 -3.91 7.30 12.32
C GLN A 33 -4.05 6.22 11.26
N ALA A 34 -5.04 5.36 11.43
CA ALA A 34 -5.50 4.49 10.37
C ALA A 34 -5.95 5.41 9.23
N ALA A 35 -5.08 5.60 8.24
CA ALA A 35 -5.45 6.29 7.02
C ALA A 35 -6.60 5.47 6.41
N SER A 36 -7.81 6.03 6.39
CA SER A 36 -8.94 5.43 5.70
C SER A 36 -8.56 5.37 4.21
N LEU A 37 -8.39 4.16 3.69
CA LEU A 37 -8.15 3.98 2.26
C LEU A 37 -9.29 4.63 1.49
N PRO A 38 -9.01 5.31 0.38
CA PRO A 38 -10.04 5.92 -0.44
C PRO A 38 -11.03 4.84 -0.89
N ILE A 39 -12.33 5.12 -0.78
CA ILE A 39 -13.37 4.19 -1.20
C ILE A 39 -13.22 3.98 -2.71
N GLN A 40 -13.01 2.73 -3.11
CA GLN A 40 -12.92 2.35 -4.53
C GLN A 40 -14.25 2.64 -5.23
N LYS A 41 -14.22 3.39 -6.34
CA LYS A 41 -15.40 3.81 -7.10
C LYS A 41 -15.50 3.16 -8.48
N HIS A 42 -14.43 2.56 -8.94
CA HIS A 42 -14.31 1.94 -10.27
C HIS A 42 -13.70 0.54 -10.11
N PRO A 43 -13.97 -0.37 -11.06
CA PRO A 43 -13.33 -1.67 -11.07
C PRO A 43 -11.82 -1.51 -11.25
N ASP A 44 -11.07 -2.42 -10.62
CA ASP A 44 -9.62 -2.47 -10.72
C ASP A 44 -9.16 -3.90 -11.01
N VAL A 45 -8.21 -4.06 -11.94
CA VAL A 45 -7.57 -5.34 -12.22
C VAL A 45 -6.42 -5.52 -11.23
N THR A 46 -6.60 -6.42 -10.29
CA THR A 46 -5.62 -6.64 -9.21
C THR A 46 -4.60 -7.73 -9.51
N ALA A 47 -4.93 -8.68 -10.41
CA ALA A 47 -4.00 -9.71 -10.85
C ALA A 47 -4.37 -10.25 -12.24
N VAL A 48 -3.36 -10.72 -12.97
CA VAL A 48 -3.54 -11.42 -14.25
C VAL A 48 -2.58 -12.59 -14.30
N LYS A 49 -3.10 -13.79 -14.63
CA LYS A 49 -2.30 -14.95 -15.03
C LYS A 49 -2.43 -15.15 -16.52
N VAL A 50 -1.31 -15.35 -17.19
CA VAL A 50 -1.27 -15.55 -18.65
C VAL A 50 -0.63 -16.89 -18.95
N ARG A 51 -1.25 -17.67 -19.84
CA ARG A 51 -0.74 -18.95 -20.32
C ARG A 51 -0.75 -18.97 -21.84
N ALA A 52 0.33 -19.45 -22.45
CA ALA A 52 0.32 -19.77 -23.88
C ALA A 52 -0.58 -20.99 -24.12
N SER A 53 -1.54 -20.87 -25.04
CA SER A 53 -2.46 -21.93 -25.43
C SER A 53 -2.29 -22.36 -26.90
N GLY A 54 -1.32 -21.79 -27.61
CA GLY A 54 -0.95 -22.11 -28.98
C GLY A 54 -0.06 -21.04 -29.59
N PRO A 55 0.38 -21.18 -30.84
CA PRO A 55 1.18 -20.16 -31.52
C PRO A 55 0.44 -18.82 -31.58
N GLY A 56 0.98 -17.79 -30.90
CA GLY A 56 0.37 -16.47 -30.81
C GLY A 56 -0.97 -16.43 -30.07
N ARG A 57 -1.36 -17.51 -29.38
CA ARG A 57 -2.59 -17.60 -28.59
C ARG A 57 -2.30 -17.68 -27.12
N PHE A 58 -3.10 -16.97 -26.34
CA PHE A 58 -2.94 -16.88 -24.89
C PHE A 58 -4.29 -16.96 -24.18
N ASP A 59 -4.26 -17.58 -23.01
CA ASP A 59 -5.36 -17.61 -22.05
C ASP A 59 -5.04 -16.69 -20.89
N PHE A 60 -6.03 -15.98 -20.45
CA PHE A 60 -5.95 -15.01 -19.33
C PHE A 60 -6.90 -15.41 -18.21
N ASP A 61 -6.41 -15.47 -16.98
CA ASP A 61 -7.25 -15.43 -15.78
C ASP A 61 -7.08 -14.05 -15.16
N VAL A 62 -8.14 -13.26 -15.15
CA VAL A 62 -8.13 -11.87 -14.72
C VAL A 62 -8.86 -11.74 -13.39
N THR A 63 -8.20 -11.21 -12.38
CA THR A 63 -8.78 -10.92 -11.07
C THR A 63 -9.19 -9.46 -11.01
N VAL A 64 -10.45 -9.23 -10.74
CA VAL A 64 -11.07 -7.89 -10.68
C VAL A 64 -11.54 -7.62 -9.26
N SER A 65 -11.30 -6.41 -8.79
CA SER A 65 -11.86 -5.85 -7.56
C SER A 65 -12.92 -4.81 -7.91
N SER A 66 -14.13 -5.01 -7.45
CA SER A 66 -15.24 -4.07 -7.58
C SER A 66 -16.18 -4.15 -6.36
N PRO A 67 -15.68 -3.81 -5.17
CA PRO A 67 -16.41 -4.01 -3.90
C PRO A 67 -17.68 -3.16 -3.77
N TYR A 68 -17.91 -2.25 -4.70
CA TYR A 68 -19.11 -1.42 -4.80
C TYR A 68 -20.20 -2.05 -5.67
N ASP A 69 -19.99 -3.25 -6.23
CA ASP A 69 -20.96 -3.90 -7.11
C ASP A 69 -22.32 -4.05 -6.44
N THR A 70 -23.34 -3.75 -7.24
CA THR A 70 -24.76 -3.99 -6.96
C THR A 70 -25.43 -4.44 -8.24
N SER A 71 -26.62 -5.00 -8.18
CA SER A 71 -27.38 -5.39 -9.38
C SER A 71 -27.67 -4.21 -10.33
N ALA A 72 -27.65 -2.98 -9.84
CA ALA A 72 -27.89 -1.77 -10.63
C ALA A 72 -26.57 -1.14 -11.19
N ARG A 73 -25.42 -1.49 -10.62
CA ARG A 73 -24.12 -0.95 -11.00
C ARG A 73 -23.01 -1.94 -10.64
N TYR A 74 -22.36 -2.52 -11.61
CA TYR A 74 -21.29 -3.49 -11.45
C TYR A 74 -20.23 -3.38 -12.55
N ALA A 75 -19.09 -4.05 -12.36
CA ALA A 75 -18.10 -4.24 -13.41
C ALA A 75 -18.70 -5.16 -14.49
N ASP A 76 -19.02 -4.63 -15.66
CA ASP A 76 -19.77 -5.32 -16.71
C ASP A 76 -18.90 -6.01 -17.77
N ALA A 77 -17.61 -5.68 -17.84
CA ALA A 77 -16.63 -6.31 -18.72
C ALA A 77 -15.20 -6.01 -18.32
N PHE A 78 -14.27 -6.84 -18.80
CA PHE A 78 -12.86 -6.49 -18.94
C PHE A 78 -12.35 -6.82 -20.35
N ARG A 79 -11.26 -6.19 -20.77
CA ARG A 79 -10.67 -6.34 -22.09
C ARG A 79 -9.19 -6.61 -22.02
N VAL A 80 -8.69 -7.31 -23.03
CA VAL A 80 -7.27 -7.36 -23.34
C VAL A 80 -7.05 -6.53 -24.59
N SER A 81 -6.17 -5.54 -24.51
CA SER A 81 -5.88 -4.62 -25.61
C SER A 81 -4.37 -4.46 -25.80
N THR A 82 -3.96 -3.97 -26.98
CA THR A 82 -2.59 -3.52 -27.21
C THR A 82 -2.35 -2.18 -26.51
N ALA A 83 -1.08 -1.76 -26.40
CA ALA A 83 -0.73 -0.46 -25.86
C ALA A 83 -1.31 0.72 -26.65
N GLU A 84 -1.58 0.52 -27.95
CA GLU A 84 -2.20 1.49 -28.85
C GLU A 84 -3.73 1.50 -28.75
N GLY A 85 -4.32 0.62 -27.92
CA GLY A 85 -5.75 0.57 -27.66
C GLY A 85 -6.56 -0.38 -28.54
N ALA A 86 -5.92 -1.17 -29.41
CA ALA A 86 -6.63 -2.18 -30.20
C ALA A 86 -7.12 -3.31 -29.29
N VAL A 87 -8.44 -3.56 -29.25
CA VAL A 87 -9.04 -4.62 -28.43
C VAL A 87 -8.77 -5.98 -29.07
N LEU A 88 -8.11 -6.88 -28.34
CA LEU A 88 -7.81 -8.25 -28.76
C LEU A 88 -8.86 -9.24 -28.27
N GLY A 89 -9.52 -8.94 -27.17
CA GLY A 89 -10.60 -9.75 -26.61
C GLY A 89 -11.32 -9.04 -25.48
N GLU A 90 -12.56 -9.46 -25.23
CA GLU A 90 -13.42 -8.92 -24.18
C GLU A 90 -14.16 -10.04 -23.47
N ARG A 91 -14.22 -9.97 -22.15
CA ARG A 91 -15.06 -10.82 -21.32
C ARG A 91 -16.21 -9.99 -20.76
N LYS A 92 -17.44 -10.34 -21.12
CA LYS A 92 -18.65 -9.78 -20.51
C LYS A 92 -18.87 -10.40 -19.13
N LEU A 93 -19.29 -9.58 -18.18
CA LEU A 93 -19.73 -9.95 -16.85
C LEU A 93 -21.22 -9.63 -16.77
N LEU A 94 -22.06 -10.64 -16.53
CA LEU A 94 -23.50 -10.53 -16.77
C LEU A 94 -24.32 -10.21 -15.52
N HIS A 95 -23.67 -10.13 -14.35
CA HIS A 95 -24.25 -9.81 -13.06
C HIS A 95 -23.21 -9.21 -12.13
N ASP A 96 -23.66 -8.69 -11.01
CA ASP A 96 -22.78 -8.21 -9.96
C ASP A 96 -22.02 -9.36 -9.26
N HIS A 97 -20.90 -9.05 -8.65
CA HIS A 97 -20.04 -9.98 -7.94
C HIS A 97 -19.77 -9.52 -6.50
N ALA A 98 -20.74 -8.84 -5.90
CA ALA A 98 -20.61 -8.23 -4.58
C ALA A 98 -20.13 -9.20 -3.50
N ASP A 99 -20.60 -10.47 -3.56
CA ASP A 99 -20.34 -11.48 -2.53
C ASP A 99 -19.05 -12.29 -2.77
N GLU A 100 -18.32 -12.07 -3.88
CA GLU A 100 -17.11 -12.83 -4.22
C GLU A 100 -15.89 -11.95 -4.51
N GLN A 101 -15.74 -10.86 -3.81
CA GLN A 101 -14.66 -9.88 -4.02
C GLN A 101 -13.32 -10.29 -3.37
N PRO A 102 -12.18 -10.13 -4.08
CA PRO A 102 -12.06 -9.94 -5.53
C PRO A 102 -12.38 -11.24 -6.27
N PHE A 103 -12.92 -11.16 -7.48
CA PHE A 103 -13.29 -12.34 -8.27
C PHE A 103 -12.37 -12.53 -9.47
N THR A 104 -12.22 -13.78 -9.94
CA THR A 104 -11.41 -14.12 -11.12
C THR A 104 -12.28 -14.70 -12.21
N ARG A 105 -12.08 -14.24 -13.44
CA ARG A 105 -12.74 -14.77 -14.64
C ARG A 105 -11.73 -14.99 -15.74
N ASP A 106 -12.02 -15.96 -16.57
CA ASP A 106 -11.21 -16.40 -17.70
C ASP A 106 -11.53 -15.64 -18.98
N LEU A 107 -10.55 -15.52 -19.86
CA LEU A 107 -10.67 -15.10 -21.25
C LEU A 107 -9.69 -15.89 -22.09
N TYR A 108 -10.19 -16.88 -22.85
CA TYR A 108 -9.37 -17.88 -23.51
C TYR A 108 -9.17 -17.64 -25.00
N GLY A 109 -8.07 -18.18 -25.54
CA GLY A 109 -7.80 -18.25 -26.97
C GLY A 109 -7.56 -16.89 -27.63
N ILE A 110 -7.08 -15.91 -26.88
CA ILE A 110 -6.83 -14.57 -27.41
C ILE A 110 -5.63 -14.58 -28.34
N VAL A 111 -5.84 -14.15 -29.57
CA VAL A 111 -4.76 -14.01 -30.56
C VAL A 111 -4.04 -12.69 -30.32
N VAL A 112 -2.76 -12.78 -30.02
CA VAL A 112 -1.88 -11.62 -29.88
C VAL A 112 -1.06 -11.50 -31.15
N PRO A 113 -1.14 -10.41 -31.92
CA PRO A 113 -0.39 -10.23 -33.16
C PRO A 113 1.12 -10.32 -32.96
N ALA A 114 1.83 -10.83 -33.95
CA ALA A 114 3.28 -10.87 -33.95
C ALA A 114 3.85 -9.44 -33.78
N GLY A 115 4.86 -9.29 -32.90
CA GLY A 115 5.46 -8.00 -32.58
C GLY A 115 4.83 -7.27 -31.39
N VAL A 116 3.62 -7.64 -30.94
CA VAL A 116 3.03 -7.11 -29.72
C VAL A 116 3.73 -7.77 -28.52
N LYS A 117 4.46 -6.98 -27.73
CA LYS A 117 5.23 -7.45 -26.56
C LYS A 117 4.53 -7.15 -25.22
N ARG A 118 3.50 -6.31 -25.26
CA ARG A 118 2.74 -5.90 -24.07
C ARG A 118 1.27 -5.76 -24.41
N VAL A 119 0.44 -6.28 -23.55
CA VAL A 119 -1.01 -6.06 -23.55
C VAL A 119 -1.45 -5.37 -22.27
N MET A 120 -2.58 -4.70 -22.33
CA MET A 120 -3.20 -4.01 -21.23
C MET A 120 -4.62 -4.51 -21.02
#